data_3d1dd371a333381fa9df0bf91c1333d6
#
_entry.id   3d1dd371a333381fa9df0bf91c1333d6
#
_cell.length_a   1.000
_cell.length_b   1.000
_cell.length_c   1.000
_cell.angle_alpha   90.00
_cell.angle_beta   90.00
_cell.angle_gamma   90.00
#
_symmetry.space_group_name_H-M   'P 1'
#
loop_
_entity.id
_entity.type
_entity.pdbx_description
1 polymer ?
#
loop_
_entity_poly.entity_id
_entity_poly.type
_entity_poly.pdbx_seq_one_letter_code
_entity_poly.pdbx_strand_id
1 'polypeptide(L)'
;MKKPLPSTAVLLRILLIFVIAIGFNSCQDQVESTYTYQAKIPVSLKTEVFRDIYVGPVSPRDIQKKGKIYIFDDFLFISEPNKGIHVIDNTSPANPKNISFIEVPGAADLAINDNILYADSYIDLLSFDISDPRDISLANREEDVFTNYYINQEAGTFTYLKDTVITSKDPIRRWNGTGIWLESANFSNVDAGGGQGNYGQGGSMARFTLANGHLYTVDDNDLRLFDISEKADPEFVKQIQLGWGIETIFPFKDKLFIGSTTGMHIYDISVPANPQQLSVYSHITSCDPVVANDDYAFVTLRSGNFCQQGVNLLEVLDITDPSLPKLLKSYPMDNPHGLGLAGEYLYVCEGEYGLKSFNVSDVLKIDQNQLEHLQGLNAFDLIPGPKSLIVIGNKVITQYDYSIPNKLKQLSTITIE
;
A
#
# COMPACT_ATOMS: atom_id res chain seq x y z
N MET A 1 37.16 68.09 -57.33
CA MET A 1 36.84 68.31 -55.91
C MET A 1 37.11 67.01 -55.17
N LYS A 2 38.19 66.94 -54.34
CA LYS A 2 38.49 65.78 -53.51
C LYS A 2 37.71 65.92 -52.17
N LYS A 3 36.86 64.91 -51.86
CA LYS A 3 36.20 64.85 -50.53
C LYS A 3 37.27 64.70 -49.45
N PRO A 4 37.21 65.42 -48.32
CA PRO A 4 38.13 65.23 -47.24
C PRO A 4 37.89 63.84 -46.58
N LEU A 5 38.98 63.15 -46.27
CA LEU A 5 38.95 61.89 -45.47
C LEU A 5 38.51 62.25 -44.09
N PRO A 6 37.71 61.37 -43.47
CA PRO A 6 37.30 61.56 -42.05
C PRO A 6 38.51 61.53 -41.14
N SER A 7 38.49 62.35 -40.09
CA SER A 7 39.61 62.46 -39.14
C SER A 7 39.76 61.12 -38.37
N THR A 8 40.98 60.81 -38.00
CA THR A 8 41.32 59.59 -37.25
C THR A 8 40.45 59.40 -35.98
N ALA A 9 39.99 60.48 -35.36
CA ALA A 9 39.07 60.49 -34.25
C ALA A 9 37.66 59.96 -34.58
N VAL A 10 37.18 60.24 -35.83
CA VAL A 10 35.86 59.76 -36.33
C VAL A 10 35.96 58.28 -36.66
N LEU A 11 37.05 57.81 -37.26
CA LEU A 11 37.29 56.38 -37.50
C LEU A 11 37.42 55.57 -36.19
N LEU A 12 38.08 56.10 -35.16
CA LEU A 12 38.21 55.46 -33.87
C LEU A 12 36.85 55.34 -33.14
N ARG A 13 36.00 56.37 -33.24
CA ARG A 13 34.64 56.34 -32.69
C ARG A 13 33.75 55.33 -33.38
N ILE A 14 33.82 55.21 -34.70
CA ILE A 14 33.08 54.21 -35.48
C ILE A 14 33.57 52.81 -35.14
N LEU A 15 34.87 52.59 -34.99
CA LEU A 15 35.43 51.30 -34.57
C LEU A 15 34.96 50.90 -33.15
N LEU A 16 34.94 51.88 -32.23
CA LEU A 16 34.50 51.67 -30.86
C LEU A 16 33.00 51.29 -30.81
N ILE A 17 32.15 51.94 -31.60
CA ILE A 17 30.72 51.62 -31.70
C ILE A 17 30.52 50.23 -32.32
N PHE A 18 31.35 49.84 -33.31
CA PHE A 18 31.29 48.51 -33.93
C PHE A 18 31.72 47.40 -32.96
N VAL A 19 32.74 47.63 -32.14
CA VAL A 19 33.18 46.68 -31.09
C VAL A 19 32.13 46.53 -30.00
N ILE A 20 31.46 47.61 -29.59
CA ILE A 20 30.37 47.57 -28.61
C ILE A 20 29.15 46.83 -29.24
N ALA A 21 28.85 47.02 -30.51
CA ALA A 21 27.73 46.31 -31.16
C ALA A 21 27.97 44.81 -31.33
N ILE A 22 29.21 44.34 -31.42
CA ILE A 22 29.54 42.91 -31.47
C ILE A 22 29.49 42.28 -30.10
N GLY A 23 29.72 43.05 -29.01
CA GLY A 23 29.67 42.55 -27.62
C GLY A 23 28.28 42.20 -27.10
N PHE A 24 27.19 42.57 -27.80
CA PHE A 24 25.82 42.29 -27.37
C PHE A 24 25.19 41.08 -28.05
N ASN A 25 25.93 40.28 -28.81
CA ASN A 25 25.46 38.92 -29.14
C ASN A 25 25.74 37.99 -27.98
N SER A 26 25.11 38.24 -26.83
CA SER A 26 24.99 37.26 -25.77
C SER A 26 24.20 36.11 -26.34
N CYS A 27 24.81 34.93 -26.43
CA CYS A 27 24.05 33.68 -26.58
C CYS A 27 23.03 33.65 -25.45
N GLN A 28 21.77 33.85 -25.74
CA GLN A 28 20.70 33.42 -24.85
C GLN A 28 20.67 31.90 -24.95
N ASP A 29 21.46 31.24 -24.13
CA ASP A 29 21.19 29.85 -23.82
C ASP A 29 19.81 29.82 -23.18
N GLN A 30 18.80 29.54 -24.00
CA GLN A 30 17.48 29.20 -23.52
C GLN A 30 17.64 27.81 -22.91
N VAL A 31 17.94 27.76 -21.61
CA VAL A 31 17.78 26.54 -20.82
C VAL A 31 16.29 26.24 -20.83
N GLU A 32 15.88 25.35 -21.73
CA GLU A 32 14.53 24.82 -21.72
C GLU A 32 14.39 23.94 -20.47
N SER A 33 13.84 24.50 -19.40
CA SER A 33 13.51 23.72 -18.22
C SER A 33 12.34 22.80 -18.56
N THR A 34 12.55 21.50 -18.41
CA THR A 34 11.47 20.53 -18.49
C THR A 34 11.11 20.07 -17.07
N TYR A 35 9.81 19.95 -16.80
CA TYR A 35 9.27 19.45 -15.55
C TYR A 35 8.77 18.04 -15.78
N THR A 36 9.18 17.11 -14.91
CA THR A 36 8.74 15.71 -14.96
C THR A 36 7.79 15.47 -13.79
N TYR A 37 6.62 14.92 -14.09
CA TYR A 37 5.57 14.63 -13.12
C TYR A 37 5.18 13.18 -13.18
N GLN A 38 4.99 12.57 -12.01
CA GLN A 38 4.21 11.35 -11.86
C GLN A 38 2.73 11.69 -12.04
N ALA A 39 2.02 10.96 -12.86
CA ALA A 39 0.62 11.23 -13.17
C ALA A 39 -0.16 9.93 -13.31
N LYS A 40 -1.44 9.96 -12.94
CA LYS A 40 -2.41 8.91 -13.25
C LYS A 40 -3.30 9.39 -14.39
N ILE A 41 -3.32 8.67 -15.49
CA ILE A 41 -4.19 8.96 -16.62
C ILE A 41 -5.30 7.92 -16.74
N PRO A 42 -6.56 8.33 -17.00
CA PRO A 42 -7.64 7.38 -17.21
C PRO A 42 -7.42 6.64 -18.54
N VAL A 43 -7.50 5.32 -18.48
CA VAL A 43 -7.41 4.42 -19.64
C VAL A 43 -8.65 3.56 -19.67
N SER A 44 -9.42 3.63 -20.75
CA SER A 44 -10.58 2.77 -20.96
C SER A 44 -10.15 1.52 -21.72
N LEU A 45 -10.55 0.36 -21.20
CA LEU A 45 -10.27 -0.94 -21.77
C LEU A 45 -11.58 -1.70 -21.99
N LYS A 46 -11.71 -2.42 -23.11
CA LYS A 46 -12.84 -3.33 -23.32
C LYS A 46 -12.72 -4.51 -22.39
N THR A 47 -13.83 -4.82 -21.72
CA THR A 47 -13.92 -5.94 -20.76
C THR A 47 -13.52 -7.27 -21.40
N GLU A 48 -14.00 -7.55 -22.62
CA GLU A 48 -13.64 -8.75 -23.38
C GLU A 48 -12.13 -8.82 -23.62
N VAL A 49 -11.51 -7.74 -24.10
CA VAL A 49 -10.06 -7.68 -24.37
C VAL A 49 -9.24 -7.86 -23.08
N PHE A 50 -9.73 -7.31 -21.97
CA PHE A 50 -9.10 -7.47 -20.67
C PHE A 50 -9.14 -8.93 -20.20
N ARG A 51 -10.29 -9.60 -20.32
CA ARG A 51 -10.45 -10.99 -19.90
C ARG A 51 -9.71 -12.00 -20.76
N ASP A 52 -9.36 -11.61 -22.01
CA ASP A 52 -8.50 -12.39 -22.90
C ASP A 52 -6.99 -12.27 -22.57
N ILE A 53 -6.59 -11.33 -21.70
CA ILE A 53 -5.19 -11.20 -21.27
C ILE A 53 -4.83 -12.44 -20.43
N TYR A 54 -3.64 -12.99 -20.71
CA TYR A 54 -3.13 -14.12 -19.93
C TYR A 54 -3.06 -13.79 -18.44
N VAL A 55 -3.52 -14.72 -17.63
CA VAL A 55 -3.47 -14.70 -16.18
C VAL A 55 -2.92 -16.05 -15.71
N GLY A 56 -1.87 -16.05 -14.90
CA GLY A 56 -1.29 -17.28 -14.39
C GLY A 56 0.23 -17.22 -14.18
N PRO A 57 0.84 -18.35 -13.81
CA PRO A 57 2.25 -18.40 -13.44
C PRO A 57 3.16 -18.23 -14.66
N VAL A 58 4.26 -17.51 -14.44
CA VAL A 58 5.37 -17.34 -15.35
C VAL A 58 6.69 -17.50 -14.59
N SER A 59 7.82 -17.49 -15.31
CA SER A 59 9.15 -17.52 -14.67
C SER A 59 9.31 -16.41 -13.64
N PRO A 60 10.04 -16.67 -12.53
CA PRO A 60 10.30 -15.66 -11.52
C PRO A 60 11.04 -14.46 -12.11
N ARG A 61 10.76 -13.29 -11.59
CA ARG A 61 11.41 -12.03 -11.99
C ARG A 61 11.73 -11.17 -10.77
N ASP A 62 12.56 -10.17 -10.94
CA ASP A 62 12.91 -9.24 -9.86
C ASP A 62 11.71 -8.36 -9.48
N ILE A 63 11.61 -8.04 -8.19
CA ILE A 63 10.55 -7.19 -7.66
C ILE A 63 10.86 -5.74 -8.01
N GLN A 64 10.05 -5.11 -8.85
CA GLN A 64 10.24 -3.72 -9.29
C GLN A 64 9.50 -2.71 -8.39
N LYS A 65 8.35 -3.10 -7.88
CA LYS A 65 7.52 -2.27 -7.02
C LYS A 65 6.87 -3.14 -5.94
N LYS A 66 7.07 -2.78 -4.70
CA LYS A 66 6.42 -3.48 -3.59
C LYS A 66 4.92 -3.19 -3.57
N GLY A 67 4.15 -4.19 -3.29
CA GLY A 67 2.75 -4.12 -2.90
C GLY A 67 2.55 -4.79 -1.55
N LYS A 68 1.49 -5.53 -1.43
CA LYS A 68 1.11 -6.30 -0.25
C LYS A 68 1.95 -7.56 -0.10
N ILE A 69 2.18 -7.98 1.14
CA ILE A 69 2.83 -9.25 1.45
C ILE A 69 1.87 -10.11 2.23
N TYR A 70 1.82 -11.37 1.88
CA TYR A 70 1.04 -12.37 2.57
C TYR A 70 1.92 -13.58 2.91
N ILE A 71 1.84 -14.03 4.17
CA ILE A 71 2.52 -15.24 4.62
C ILE A 71 1.51 -16.38 4.58
N PHE A 72 1.86 -17.45 3.91
CA PHE A 72 1.09 -18.68 3.96
C PHE A 72 2.04 -19.88 4.02
N ASP A 73 1.95 -20.66 5.10
CA ASP A 73 2.87 -21.76 5.41
C ASP A 73 4.35 -21.32 5.28
N ASP A 74 5.07 -21.95 4.37
CA ASP A 74 6.49 -21.71 4.09
C ASP A 74 6.71 -20.74 2.93
N PHE A 75 5.70 -20.00 2.51
CA PHE A 75 5.78 -19.10 1.36
C PHE A 75 5.40 -17.67 1.71
N LEU A 76 6.04 -16.73 0.98
CA LEU A 76 5.62 -15.35 0.94
C LEU A 76 5.05 -15.05 -0.45
N PHE A 77 3.88 -14.44 -0.47
CA PHE A 77 3.25 -13.92 -1.66
C PHE A 77 3.33 -12.40 -1.62
N ILE A 78 3.98 -11.80 -2.63
CA ILE A 78 4.23 -10.36 -2.66
C ILE A 78 3.57 -9.78 -3.90
N SER A 79 2.52 -8.97 -3.72
CA SER A 79 1.90 -8.32 -4.88
C SER A 79 2.84 -7.26 -5.48
N GLU A 80 2.85 -7.18 -6.80
CA GLU A 80 3.42 -6.07 -7.54
C GLU A 80 2.27 -5.31 -8.20
N PRO A 81 1.94 -4.09 -7.74
CA PRO A 81 0.72 -3.38 -8.11
C PRO A 81 0.50 -3.29 -9.61
N ASN A 82 -0.70 -3.65 -10.04
CA ASN A 82 -1.16 -3.72 -11.43
C ASN A 82 -0.47 -4.76 -12.32
N LYS A 83 0.40 -5.62 -11.78
CA LYS A 83 1.17 -6.59 -12.58
C LYS A 83 0.97 -8.04 -12.15
N GLY A 84 0.90 -8.32 -10.84
CA GLY A 84 0.71 -9.68 -10.33
C GLY A 84 1.39 -9.94 -8.99
N ILE A 85 1.77 -11.20 -8.74
CA ILE A 85 2.17 -11.68 -7.42
C ILE A 85 3.43 -12.52 -7.54
N HIS A 86 4.48 -12.15 -6.82
CA HIS A 86 5.68 -12.96 -6.64
C HIS A 86 5.42 -14.06 -5.62
N VAL A 87 5.94 -15.24 -5.90
CA VAL A 87 5.89 -16.41 -4.99
C VAL A 87 7.30 -16.70 -4.52
N ILE A 88 7.51 -16.56 -3.22
CA ILE A 88 8.81 -16.71 -2.57
C ILE A 88 8.78 -17.96 -1.68
N ASP A 89 9.62 -18.93 -1.96
CA ASP A 89 9.91 -20.05 -1.05
C ASP A 89 10.68 -19.50 0.16
N ASN A 90 10.03 -19.46 1.31
CA ASN A 90 10.53 -18.97 2.58
C ASN A 90 10.68 -20.10 3.63
N THR A 91 10.82 -21.33 3.18
CA THR A 91 11.10 -22.49 4.04
C THR A 91 12.26 -22.20 5.00
N SER A 92 13.25 -21.45 4.51
CA SER A 92 14.35 -20.90 5.30
C SER A 92 14.32 -19.37 5.23
N PRO A 93 13.86 -18.64 6.26
CA PRO A 93 13.85 -17.18 6.29
C PRO A 93 15.24 -16.53 6.12
N ALA A 94 16.31 -17.29 6.39
CA ALA A 94 17.69 -16.83 6.14
C ALA A 94 18.11 -16.92 4.65
N ASN A 95 17.34 -17.62 3.80
CA ASN A 95 17.66 -17.81 2.38
C ASN A 95 16.36 -17.93 1.54
N PRO A 96 15.52 -16.90 1.49
CA PRO A 96 14.30 -16.88 0.70
C PRO A 96 14.62 -16.97 -0.80
N LYS A 97 13.74 -17.62 -1.58
CA LYS A 97 13.95 -17.82 -3.02
C LYS A 97 12.70 -17.42 -3.80
N ASN A 98 12.83 -16.50 -4.73
CA ASN A 98 11.78 -16.22 -5.69
C ASN A 98 11.66 -17.40 -6.68
N ILE A 99 10.49 -18.06 -6.68
CA ILE A 99 10.30 -19.31 -7.43
C ILE A 99 9.31 -19.17 -8.59
N SER A 100 8.41 -18.19 -8.54
CA SER A 100 7.40 -17.95 -9.58
C SER A 100 6.90 -16.52 -9.52
N PHE A 101 6.27 -16.09 -10.60
CA PHE A 101 5.46 -14.87 -10.66
C PHE A 101 4.11 -15.20 -11.27
N ILE A 102 3.01 -14.81 -10.65
CA ILE A 102 1.66 -14.96 -11.17
C ILE A 102 1.29 -13.64 -11.86
N GLU A 103 1.14 -13.63 -13.18
CA GLU A 103 0.65 -12.47 -13.89
C GLU A 103 -0.83 -12.25 -13.60
N VAL A 104 -1.16 -11.09 -13.01
CA VAL A 104 -2.52 -10.66 -12.67
C VAL A 104 -2.63 -9.17 -12.97
N PRO A 105 -3.08 -8.79 -14.17
CA PRO A 105 -3.28 -7.38 -14.52
C PRO A 105 -4.27 -6.72 -13.57
N GLY A 106 -3.87 -5.61 -12.96
CA GLY A 106 -4.70 -4.88 -12.02
C GLY A 106 -4.62 -5.34 -10.56
N ALA A 107 -3.82 -6.38 -10.25
CA ALA A 107 -3.66 -6.84 -8.88
C ALA A 107 -3.19 -5.71 -7.94
N ALA A 108 -3.87 -5.55 -6.83
CA ALA A 108 -3.50 -4.63 -5.76
C ALA A 108 -3.35 -5.38 -4.43
N ASP A 109 -4.28 -6.27 -4.10
CA ASP A 109 -4.26 -7.04 -2.86
C ASP A 109 -4.51 -8.54 -3.08
N LEU A 110 -4.34 -9.32 -2.03
CA LEU A 110 -4.55 -10.77 -2.05
C LEU A 110 -4.92 -11.30 -0.66
N ALA A 111 -5.54 -12.48 -0.64
CA ALA A 111 -5.76 -13.26 0.57
C ALA A 111 -5.63 -14.75 0.25
N ILE A 112 -5.31 -15.59 1.23
CA ILE A 112 -5.12 -17.03 1.01
C ILE A 112 -5.88 -17.82 2.07
N ASN A 113 -6.73 -18.73 1.59
CA ASN A 113 -7.48 -19.70 2.39
C ASN A 113 -7.11 -21.12 2.00
N ASP A 114 -6.43 -21.85 2.88
CA ASP A 114 -5.84 -23.14 2.55
C ASP A 114 -5.00 -23.04 1.26
N ASN A 115 -5.36 -23.80 0.24
CA ASN A 115 -4.64 -23.86 -1.03
C ASN A 115 -5.21 -22.92 -2.11
N ILE A 116 -6.07 -21.96 -1.76
CA ILE A 116 -6.65 -21.01 -2.71
C ILE A 116 -6.18 -19.59 -2.40
N LEU A 117 -5.56 -18.95 -3.38
CA LEU A 117 -5.19 -17.55 -3.37
C LEU A 117 -6.25 -16.75 -4.09
N TYR A 118 -6.80 -15.74 -3.43
CA TYR A 118 -7.71 -14.75 -4.01
C TYR A 118 -6.93 -13.48 -4.32
N ALA A 119 -7.17 -12.90 -5.48
CA ALA A 119 -6.57 -11.61 -5.87
C ALA A 119 -7.57 -10.81 -6.69
N ASP A 120 -7.54 -9.49 -6.52
CA ASP A 120 -8.26 -8.60 -7.43
C ASP A 120 -7.56 -8.53 -8.79
N SER A 121 -8.37 -8.30 -9.82
CA SER A 121 -7.92 -8.03 -11.17
C SER A 121 -8.81 -6.95 -11.79
N TYR A 122 -8.53 -5.70 -11.45
CA TYR A 122 -9.39 -4.54 -11.72
C TYR A 122 -10.83 -4.76 -11.24
N ILE A 123 -11.73 -5.16 -12.15
CA ILE A 123 -13.17 -5.34 -11.88
C ILE A 123 -13.54 -6.75 -11.42
N ASP A 124 -12.63 -7.72 -11.57
CA ASP A 124 -12.87 -9.14 -11.32
C ASP A 124 -12.10 -9.63 -10.07
N LEU A 125 -12.62 -10.66 -9.41
CA LEU A 125 -11.91 -11.43 -8.38
C LEU A 125 -11.43 -12.75 -8.97
N LEU A 126 -10.17 -13.08 -8.80
CA LEU A 126 -9.55 -14.31 -9.28
C LEU A 126 -9.24 -15.25 -8.12
N SER A 127 -9.44 -16.55 -8.35
CA SER A 127 -9.05 -17.62 -7.45
C SER A 127 -8.01 -18.49 -8.12
N PHE A 128 -6.87 -18.71 -7.45
CA PHE A 128 -5.80 -19.57 -7.93
C PHE A 128 -5.63 -20.77 -7.01
N ASP A 129 -5.51 -21.96 -7.58
CA ASP A 129 -5.05 -23.14 -6.84
C ASP A 129 -3.53 -23.04 -6.66
N ILE A 130 -3.11 -22.99 -5.40
CA ILE A 130 -1.72 -22.94 -4.96
C ILE A 130 -1.33 -24.18 -4.14
N SER A 131 -2.01 -25.31 -4.33
CA SER A 131 -1.70 -26.60 -3.65
C SER A 131 -0.23 -26.99 -3.84
N ASP A 132 0.33 -26.71 -4.99
CA ASP A 132 1.78 -26.65 -5.22
C ASP A 132 2.16 -25.25 -5.69
N PRO A 133 2.81 -24.44 -4.84
CA PRO A 133 3.22 -23.08 -5.22
C PRO A 133 4.24 -23.01 -6.37
N ARG A 134 4.67 -24.16 -6.90
CA ARG A 134 5.51 -24.28 -8.11
C ARG A 134 4.70 -24.59 -9.36
N ASP A 135 3.42 -25.00 -9.20
CA ASP A 135 2.50 -25.39 -10.30
C ASP A 135 1.11 -24.76 -10.05
N ILE A 136 1.05 -23.45 -10.11
CA ILE A 136 -0.13 -22.64 -9.81
C ILE A 136 -1.05 -22.60 -11.02
N SER A 137 -2.38 -22.69 -10.81
CA SER A 137 -3.37 -22.58 -11.88
C SER A 137 -4.54 -21.67 -11.48
N LEU A 138 -5.10 -20.95 -12.48
CA LEU A 138 -6.34 -20.21 -12.29
C LEU A 138 -7.48 -21.22 -12.10
N ALA A 139 -8.15 -21.14 -10.96
CA ALA A 139 -9.29 -21.98 -10.59
C ALA A 139 -10.64 -21.35 -11.00
N ASN A 140 -10.82 -20.05 -10.71
CA ASN A 140 -12.04 -19.32 -11.06
C ASN A 140 -11.78 -17.83 -11.30
N ARG A 141 -12.72 -17.19 -11.99
CA ARG A 141 -12.85 -15.74 -12.14
C ARG A 141 -14.29 -15.34 -11.84
N GLU A 142 -14.50 -14.62 -10.76
CA GLU A 142 -15.77 -13.97 -10.46
C GLU A 142 -15.78 -12.58 -11.09
N GLU A 143 -16.71 -12.37 -12.02
CA GLU A 143 -16.71 -11.21 -12.92
C GLU A 143 -17.50 -10.03 -12.33
N ASP A 144 -17.04 -8.79 -12.63
CA ASP A 144 -17.73 -7.52 -12.35
C ASP A 144 -18.07 -7.28 -10.86
N VAL A 145 -17.26 -7.82 -9.94
CA VAL A 145 -17.51 -7.72 -8.49
C VAL A 145 -16.94 -6.46 -7.85
N PHE A 146 -15.94 -5.80 -8.49
CA PHE A 146 -15.37 -4.54 -8.00
C PHE A 146 -15.89 -3.36 -8.83
N THR A 147 -16.74 -2.53 -8.21
CA THR A 147 -17.47 -1.44 -8.88
C THR A 147 -16.88 -0.05 -8.65
N ASN A 148 -15.72 0.06 -8.02
CA ASN A 148 -14.97 1.30 -7.82
C ASN A 148 -14.34 1.86 -9.12
N TYR A 149 -14.40 1.09 -10.22
CA TYR A 149 -14.00 1.53 -11.55
C TYR A 149 -15.19 2.12 -12.30
N TYR A 150 -14.92 3.13 -13.16
CA TYR A 150 -15.95 3.64 -14.04
C TYR A 150 -16.27 2.60 -15.12
N ILE A 151 -17.42 1.94 -14.99
CA ILE A 151 -17.90 0.90 -15.92
C ILE A 151 -18.93 1.53 -16.86
N ASN A 152 -18.69 1.44 -18.16
CA ASN A 152 -19.67 1.78 -19.21
C ASN A 152 -20.22 0.49 -19.79
N GLN A 153 -21.38 0.06 -19.30
CA GLN A 153 -22.03 -1.19 -19.72
C GLN A 153 -22.44 -1.18 -21.20
N GLU A 154 -22.88 -0.03 -21.74
CA GLU A 154 -23.29 0.09 -23.16
C GLU A 154 -22.09 -0.10 -24.09
N ALA A 155 -20.92 0.41 -23.72
CA ALA A 155 -19.70 0.28 -24.50
C ALA A 155 -18.92 -1.02 -24.18
N GLY A 156 -19.31 -1.77 -23.15
CA GLY A 156 -18.57 -2.93 -22.65
C GLY A 156 -17.13 -2.57 -22.23
N THR A 157 -16.94 -1.43 -21.54
CA THR A 157 -15.63 -0.93 -21.14
C THR A 157 -15.62 -0.57 -19.68
N PHE A 158 -14.44 -0.70 -19.06
CA PHE A 158 -14.15 -0.07 -17.77
C PHE A 158 -12.95 0.88 -17.91
N THR A 159 -12.84 1.84 -17.00
CA THR A 159 -11.74 2.81 -16.97
C THR A 159 -10.95 2.67 -15.70
N TYR A 160 -9.65 2.48 -15.83
CA TYR A 160 -8.69 2.45 -14.72
C TYR A 160 -7.69 3.59 -14.82
N LEU A 161 -7.02 3.91 -13.71
CA LEU A 161 -5.98 4.93 -13.69
C LEU A 161 -4.61 4.27 -13.89
N LYS A 162 -3.95 4.64 -14.98
CA LYS A 162 -2.61 4.13 -15.31
C LYS A 162 -1.54 5.10 -14.81
N ASP A 163 -0.60 4.60 -14.03
CA ASP A 163 0.59 5.34 -13.64
C ASP A 163 1.43 5.68 -14.89
N THR A 164 1.83 6.93 -15.02
CA THR A 164 2.67 7.40 -16.11
C THR A 164 3.57 8.54 -15.67
N VAL A 165 4.58 8.82 -16.48
CA VAL A 165 5.47 9.96 -16.31
C VAL A 165 5.19 10.96 -17.44
N ILE A 166 4.83 12.18 -17.09
CA ILE A 166 4.59 13.27 -18.04
C ILE A 166 5.76 14.25 -17.93
N THR A 167 6.40 14.54 -19.09
CA THR A 167 7.39 15.60 -19.20
C THR A 167 6.79 16.77 -19.94
N SER A 168 6.79 17.96 -19.35
CA SER A 168 6.24 19.19 -19.90
C SER A 168 7.26 20.33 -19.83
N LYS A 169 7.23 21.24 -20.80
CA LYS A 169 7.99 22.49 -20.76
C LYS A 169 7.35 23.53 -19.84
N ASP A 170 6.06 23.42 -19.61
CA ASP A 170 5.31 24.29 -18.70
C ASP A 170 5.05 23.61 -17.37
N PRO A 171 5.11 24.32 -16.23
CA PRO A 171 4.71 23.78 -14.96
C PRO A 171 3.22 23.48 -14.97
N ILE A 172 2.87 22.19 -14.86
CA ILE A 172 1.47 21.76 -14.79
C ILE A 172 0.91 22.20 -13.44
N ARG A 173 -0.10 23.07 -13.45
CA ARG A 173 -0.83 23.42 -12.23
C ARG A 173 -1.72 22.26 -11.82
N ARG A 174 -1.87 22.04 -10.52
CA ARG A 174 -2.50 20.86 -9.85
C ARG A 174 -3.89 20.47 -10.36
N TRP A 175 -4.53 21.28 -11.24
CA TRP A 175 -5.81 20.94 -11.83
C TRP A 175 -6.08 21.75 -13.09
N ASN A 176 -6.15 21.10 -14.23
CA ASN A 176 -6.44 21.75 -15.51
C ASN A 176 -7.69 21.23 -16.22
N GLY A 177 -8.52 20.41 -15.54
CA GLY A 177 -9.75 19.88 -16.12
C GLY A 177 -9.56 18.83 -17.23
N THR A 178 -8.33 18.34 -17.47
CA THR A 178 -8.02 17.38 -18.54
C THR A 178 -8.12 15.92 -18.12
N GLY A 179 -8.57 15.61 -16.91
CA GLY A 179 -8.61 14.25 -16.38
C GLY A 179 -7.24 13.68 -16.00
N ILE A 180 -6.19 14.50 -15.96
CA ILE A 180 -4.86 14.09 -15.50
C ILE A 180 -4.76 14.37 -13.99
N TRP A 181 -4.52 13.33 -13.21
CA TRP A 181 -4.27 13.42 -11.77
C TRP A 181 -2.77 13.44 -11.53
N LEU A 182 -2.27 14.53 -10.95
CA LEU A 182 -0.87 14.63 -10.52
C LEU A 182 -0.78 14.07 -9.12
N GLU A 183 0.00 13.02 -8.99
CA GLU A 183 0.27 12.37 -7.72
C GLU A 183 1.37 13.13 -6.98
N SER A 184 1.09 13.57 -5.74
CA SER A 184 2.17 13.82 -4.80
C SER A 184 2.57 12.44 -4.26
N ALA A 185 3.76 12.00 -4.64
CA ALA A 185 4.28 10.68 -4.30
C ALA A 185 4.24 10.41 -2.80
N ASN A 186 3.37 9.51 -2.38
CA ASN A 186 3.55 8.66 -1.20
C ASN A 186 2.39 7.67 -1.12
N PHE A 187 2.55 6.50 -1.72
CA PHE A 187 1.74 5.34 -1.39
C PHE A 187 2.42 4.57 -0.28
N SER A 188 1.78 4.52 0.86
CA SER A 188 2.06 3.50 1.86
C SER A 188 0.95 2.48 1.74
N ASN A 189 1.25 1.33 1.21
CA ASN A 189 0.39 0.18 1.23
C ASN A 189 0.78 -0.65 2.42
N VAL A 190 -0.22 -1.36 3.09
CA VAL A 190 0.19 -2.45 3.95
C VAL A 190 -0.84 -3.08 4.85
N ASP A 191 -0.67 -4.13 5.52
CA ASP A 191 -1.44 -5.29 5.80
C ASP A 191 -1.65 -5.75 7.23
N ALA A 192 -2.69 -6.52 7.50
CA ALA A 192 -2.95 -7.15 8.79
C ALA A 192 -3.53 -8.55 8.76
N GLY A 193 -3.50 -9.29 9.78
CA GLY A 193 -3.92 -10.67 9.81
C GLY A 193 -4.68 -11.19 11.01
N GLY A 194 -5.26 -12.35 10.90
CA GLY A 194 -5.45 -13.37 11.91
C GLY A 194 -6.85 -13.70 12.41
N GLY A 195 -7.48 -14.73 11.83
CA GLY A 195 -8.61 -15.49 12.38
C GLY A 195 -8.28 -16.99 12.40
N GLN A 196 -9.01 -17.81 13.22
CA GLN A 196 -8.80 -19.26 13.32
C GLN A 196 -9.31 -19.97 12.05
N GLY A 197 -8.42 -20.28 11.16
CA GLY A 197 -8.52 -21.09 9.97
C GLY A 197 -7.11 -21.25 9.42
N ASN A 198 -6.88 -22.12 8.44
CA ASN A 198 -5.59 -22.17 7.74
C ASN A 198 -5.51 -21.00 6.75
N TYR A 199 -5.69 -19.79 7.26
CA TYR A 199 -5.61 -18.55 6.52
C TYR A 199 -4.17 -18.06 6.50
N GLY A 200 -3.74 -17.51 5.39
CA GLY A 200 -2.48 -16.81 5.34
C GLY A 200 -2.54 -15.54 6.21
N GLN A 201 -1.40 -15.00 6.52
CA GLN A 201 -1.25 -13.81 7.35
C GLN A 201 -0.71 -12.65 6.51
N GLY A 202 -1.46 -11.57 6.45
CA GLY A 202 -1.01 -10.27 5.96
C GLY A 202 -0.52 -9.35 7.10
N GLY A 203 -0.07 -8.15 6.84
CA GLY A 203 0.29 -7.11 7.83
C GLY A 203 -0.85 -6.11 8.16
N SER A 204 -0.63 -4.97 8.82
CA SER A 204 -1.67 -4.10 9.42
C SER A 204 -2.47 -3.19 8.49
N MET A 205 -2.33 -3.29 7.18
CA MET A 205 -2.98 -2.38 6.24
C MET A 205 -3.62 -3.12 5.05
N ALA A 206 -4.15 -4.38 5.28
CA ALA A 206 -4.89 -5.16 4.29
C ALA A 206 -6.14 -4.42 3.81
N ARG A 207 -6.45 -4.65 2.55
CA ARG A 207 -7.79 -4.42 1.99
C ARG A 207 -8.57 -5.73 1.82
N PHE A 208 -7.89 -6.87 1.89
CA PHE A 208 -8.47 -8.22 1.83
C PHE A 208 -8.23 -8.94 3.14
N THR A 209 -9.25 -9.59 3.68
CA THR A 209 -9.11 -10.43 4.85
C THR A 209 -10.10 -11.57 4.86
N LEU A 210 -9.75 -12.60 5.62
CA LEU A 210 -10.51 -13.84 5.73
C LEU A 210 -10.96 -14.04 7.17
N ALA A 211 -12.22 -14.29 7.37
CA ALA A 211 -12.75 -14.65 8.67
C ALA A 211 -14.02 -15.51 8.51
N ASN A 212 -14.16 -16.54 9.35
CA ASN A 212 -15.39 -17.33 9.49
C ASN A 212 -15.96 -17.85 8.15
N GLY A 213 -15.09 -18.33 7.23
CA GLY A 213 -15.51 -18.88 5.94
C GLY A 213 -15.93 -17.83 4.90
N HIS A 214 -15.58 -16.57 5.11
CA HIS A 214 -15.86 -15.48 4.18
C HIS A 214 -14.59 -14.71 3.84
N LEU A 215 -14.53 -14.19 2.61
CA LEU A 215 -13.57 -13.18 2.19
C LEU A 215 -14.25 -11.81 2.31
N TYR A 216 -13.60 -10.90 3.01
CA TYR A 216 -14.00 -9.50 3.14
C TYR A 216 -12.97 -8.64 2.42
N THR A 217 -13.45 -7.74 1.57
CA THR A 217 -12.60 -6.80 0.85
C THR A 217 -13.09 -5.38 1.08
N VAL A 218 -12.17 -4.43 1.23
CA VAL A 218 -12.51 -3.01 1.29
C VAL A 218 -11.88 -2.27 0.13
N ASP A 219 -12.60 -1.26 -0.36
CA ASP A 219 -12.06 -0.21 -1.22
C ASP A 219 -12.25 1.15 -0.55
N ASP A 220 -12.13 2.24 -1.28
CA ASP A 220 -12.17 3.60 -0.72
C ASP A 220 -13.51 3.96 -0.05
N ASN A 221 -14.60 3.18 -0.27
CA ASN A 221 -15.96 3.49 0.19
C ASN A 221 -16.74 2.31 0.75
N ASP A 222 -16.38 1.09 0.38
CA ASP A 222 -17.23 -0.08 0.54
C ASP A 222 -16.53 -1.26 1.19
N LEU A 223 -17.30 -2.06 1.93
CA LEU A 223 -16.97 -3.42 2.33
C LEU A 223 -17.75 -4.40 1.44
N ARG A 224 -17.05 -5.31 0.79
CA ARG A 224 -17.65 -6.43 0.02
C ARG A 224 -17.39 -7.75 0.69
N LEU A 225 -18.37 -8.62 0.60
CA LEU A 225 -18.36 -9.97 1.18
C LEU A 225 -18.50 -11.02 0.11
N PHE A 226 -17.70 -12.08 0.25
CA PHE A 226 -17.81 -13.28 -0.56
C PHE A 226 -17.90 -14.49 0.36
N ASP A 227 -18.84 -15.39 0.10
CA ASP A 227 -18.87 -16.72 0.70
C ASP A 227 -17.80 -17.58 0.00
N ILE A 228 -16.94 -18.21 0.78
CA ILE A 228 -15.88 -19.09 0.30
C ILE A 228 -16.02 -20.50 0.84
N SER A 229 -17.26 -20.95 1.09
CA SER A 229 -17.54 -22.34 1.44
C SER A 229 -17.07 -23.29 0.34
N GLU A 230 -17.29 -22.92 -0.92
CA GLU A 230 -16.61 -23.49 -2.09
C GLU A 230 -15.38 -22.63 -2.41
N LYS A 231 -14.23 -22.99 -1.82
CA LYS A 231 -13.03 -22.14 -1.79
C LYS A 231 -12.56 -21.65 -3.16
N ALA A 232 -12.63 -22.51 -4.18
CA ALA A 232 -12.22 -22.16 -5.53
C ALA A 232 -13.23 -21.26 -6.26
N ASP A 233 -14.48 -21.18 -5.77
CA ASP A 233 -15.60 -20.49 -6.41
C ASP A 233 -16.28 -19.52 -5.41
N PRO A 234 -15.66 -18.39 -5.10
CA PRO A 234 -16.19 -17.42 -4.15
C PRO A 234 -17.47 -16.78 -4.69
N GLU A 235 -18.56 -16.86 -3.92
CA GLU A 235 -19.83 -16.24 -4.27
C GLU A 235 -19.96 -14.83 -3.66
N PHE A 236 -20.25 -13.82 -4.47
CA PHE A 236 -20.54 -12.48 -3.97
C PHE A 236 -21.83 -12.47 -3.14
N VAL A 237 -21.74 -12.07 -1.87
CA VAL A 237 -22.87 -12.04 -0.94
C VAL A 237 -23.53 -10.66 -0.93
N LYS A 238 -22.74 -9.63 -0.64
CA LYS A 238 -23.22 -8.24 -0.59
C LYS A 238 -22.11 -7.21 -0.48
N GLN A 239 -22.52 -5.96 -0.66
CA GLN A 239 -21.73 -4.75 -0.46
C GLN A 239 -22.37 -3.91 0.65
N ILE A 240 -21.54 -3.34 1.51
CA ILE A 240 -21.93 -2.42 2.58
C ILE A 240 -21.19 -1.10 2.38
N GLN A 241 -21.93 0.00 2.28
CA GLN A 241 -21.33 1.32 2.20
C GLN A 241 -20.78 1.74 3.57
N LEU A 242 -19.49 2.06 3.64
CA LEU A 242 -18.79 2.49 4.84
C LEU A 242 -18.63 4.02 4.91
N GLY A 243 -18.69 4.68 3.78
CA GLY A 243 -18.34 6.08 3.62
C GLY A 243 -16.98 6.25 2.95
N TRP A 244 -16.48 7.46 2.85
CA TRP A 244 -15.26 7.75 2.08
C TRP A 244 -13.98 7.62 2.92
N GLY A 245 -12.89 7.24 2.25
CA GLY A 245 -11.56 7.21 2.84
C GLY A 245 -11.24 5.94 3.63
N ILE A 246 -11.82 4.82 3.25
CA ILE A 246 -11.52 3.50 3.83
C ILE A 246 -10.16 3.03 3.30
N GLU A 247 -9.30 2.56 4.20
CA GLU A 247 -7.92 2.22 3.88
C GLU A 247 -7.54 0.78 4.22
N THR A 248 -8.02 0.28 5.36
CA THR A 248 -7.55 -0.99 5.93
C THR A 248 -8.67 -1.80 6.55
N ILE A 249 -8.47 -3.13 6.64
CA ILE A 249 -9.36 -4.06 7.32
C ILE A 249 -8.55 -5.06 8.14
N PHE A 250 -8.85 -5.18 9.43
CA PHE A 250 -8.20 -6.09 10.36
C PHE A 250 -9.22 -7.01 11.01
N PRO A 251 -9.12 -8.34 10.86
CA PRO A 251 -9.99 -9.29 11.53
C PRO A 251 -9.41 -9.64 12.90
N PHE A 252 -10.25 -9.68 13.90
CA PHE A 252 -9.92 -10.27 15.18
C PHE A 252 -11.13 -11.01 15.75
N LYS A 253 -11.03 -12.33 15.86
CA LYS A 253 -12.13 -13.22 16.28
C LYS A 253 -13.37 -13.00 15.38
N ASP A 254 -14.49 -12.63 16.00
CA ASP A 254 -15.76 -12.33 15.36
C ASP A 254 -15.97 -10.84 15.08
N LYS A 255 -14.88 -10.07 14.93
CA LYS A 255 -14.90 -8.64 14.66
C LYS A 255 -14.04 -8.28 13.45
N LEU A 256 -14.46 -7.22 12.76
CA LEU A 256 -13.63 -6.50 11.78
C LEU A 256 -13.38 -5.10 12.29
N PHE A 257 -12.10 -4.72 12.29
CA PHE A 257 -11.65 -3.36 12.54
C PHE A 257 -11.28 -2.74 11.19
N ILE A 258 -11.98 -1.70 10.77
CA ILE A 258 -11.81 -1.08 9.46
C ILE A 258 -11.32 0.34 9.67
N GLY A 259 -10.07 0.59 9.27
CA GLY A 259 -9.45 1.90 9.35
C GLY A 259 -9.89 2.81 8.20
N SER A 260 -10.14 4.07 8.52
CA SER A 260 -10.48 5.10 7.56
C SER A 260 -9.73 6.39 7.84
N THR A 261 -9.74 7.35 6.92
CA THR A 261 -9.12 8.68 7.11
C THR A 261 -9.71 9.48 8.27
N THR A 262 -10.84 9.08 8.84
CA THR A 262 -11.57 9.83 9.88
C THR A 262 -11.90 9.02 11.12
N GLY A 263 -11.54 7.73 11.14
CA GLY A 263 -11.83 6.88 12.27
C GLY A 263 -11.72 5.39 11.99
N MET A 264 -11.92 4.62 13.01
CA MET A 264 -11.95 3.16 12.97
C MET A 264 -13.40 2.68 13.14
N HIS A 265 -13.91 1.92 12.16
CA HIS A 265 -15.21 1.26 12.23
C HIS A 265 -15.01 -0.14 12.83
N ILE A 266 -15.91 -0.55 13.74
CA ILE A 266 -15.93 -1.89 14.31
C ILE A 266 -17.20 -2.59 13.88
N TYR A 267 -17.05 -3.76 13.25
CA TYR A 267 -18.15 -4.61 12.80
C TYR A 267 -18.15 -5.95 13.54
N ASP A 268 -19.34 -6.42 13.92
CA ASP A 268 -19.57 -7.78 14.37
C ASP A 268 -19.79 -8.68 13.17
N ILE A 269 -19.05 -9.78 13.10
CA ILE A 269 -19.15 -10.83 12.08
C ILE A 269 -19.45 -12.21 12.70
N SER A 270 -20.09 -12.24 13.87
CA SER A 270 -20.61 -13.50 14.47
C SER A 270 -21.63 -14.17 13.54
N VAL A 271 -22.29 -13.39 12.69
CA VAL A 271 -23.04 -13.86 11.52
C VAL A 271 -22.30 -13.39 10.27
N PRO A 272 -21.38 -14.19 9.72
CA PRO A 272 -20.38 -13.71 8.75
C PRO A 272 -21.00 -13.10 7.49
N ALA A 273 -22.07 -13.68 6.96
CA ALA A 273 -22.80 -13.16 5.80
C ALA A 273 -23.57 -11.86 6.07
N ASN A 274 -23.61 -11.39 7.32
CA ASN A 274 -24.39 -10.20 7.70
C ASN A 274 -23.66 -9.33 8.75
N PRO A 275 -22.49 -8.76 8.44
CA PRO A 275 -21.78 -7.86 9.33
C PRO A 275 -22.65 -6.73 9.86
N GLN A 276 -22.57 -6.49 11.17
CA GLN A 276 -23.30 -5.42 11.86
C GLN A 276 -22.35 -4.40 12.41
N GLN A 277 -22.51 -3.14 12.06
CA GLN A 277 -21.71 -2.07 12.62
C GLN A 277 -22.00 -1.93 14.12
N LEU A 278 -20.98 -2.10 14.97
CA LEU A 278 -21.09 -1.88 16.40
C LEU A 278 -20.83 -0.43 16.78
N SER A 279 -19.78 0.15 16.22
CA SER A 279 -19.36 1.51 16.55
C SER A 279 -18.45 2.10 15.49
N VAL A 280 -18.21 3.41 15.63
CA VAL A 280 -17.15 4.13 14.94
C VAL A 280 -16.38 4.94 15.99
N TYR A 281 -15.10 4.66 16.14
CA TYR A 281 -14.19 5.51 16.89
C TYR A 281 -13.69 6.63 15.97
N SER A 282 -14.10 7.86 16.21
CA SER A 282 -13.68 9.02 15.42
C SER A 282 -12.43 9.66 16.00
N HIS A 283 -11.47 9.99 15.18
CA HIS A 283 -10.23 10.68 15.56
C HIS A 283 -9.90 11.80 14.55
N ILE A 284 -8.76 12.46 14.76
CA ILE A 284 -8.24 13.47 13.83
C ILE A 284 -7.97 12.81 12.48
N THR A 285 -8.27 13.50 11.38
CA THR A 285 -8.02 12.98 10.01
C THR A 285 -6.57 12.52 9.84
N SER A 286 -6.39 11.23 9.68
CA SER A 286 -5.09 10.56 9.58
C SER A 286 -5.24 9.25 8.78
N CYS A 287 -4.14 8.60 8.45
CA CYS A 287 -4.11 7.28 7.80
C CYS A 287 -3.81 6.23 8.86
N ASP A 288 -4.69 5.24 9.03
CA ASP A 288 -4.79 4.48 10.27
C ASP A 288 -4.70 2.97 10.11
N PRO A 289 -3.49 2.41 10.12
CA PRO A 289 -3.37 0.98 10.41
C PRO A 289 -3.81 0.67 11.84
N VAL A 290 -4.48 -0.46 12.01
CA VAL A 290 -4.95 -0.95 13.30
C VAL A 290 -4.56 -2.42 13.50
N VAL A 291 -4.17 -2.77 14.71
CA VAL A 291 -4.14 -4.16 15.22
C VAL A 291 -4.86 -4.23 16.55
N ALA A 292 -5.44 -5.38 16.87
CA ALA A 292 -6.20 -5.54 18.08
C ALA A 292 -5.91 -6.88 18.78
N ASN A 293 -6.17 -6.93 20.09
CA ASN A 293 -6.29 -8.13 20.88
C ASN A 293 -7.63 -8.15 21.62
N ASP A 294 -7.79 -8.96 22.65
CA ASP A 294 -9.06 -9.12 23.39
C ASP A 294 -9.53 -7.82 24.06
N ASP A 295 -8.61 -7.01 24.54
CA ASP A 295 -8.91 -5.87 25.40
C ASP A 295 -8.62 -4.52 24.71
N TYR A 296 -7.67 -4.50 23.77
CA TYR A 296 -7.12 -3.25 23.23
C TYR A 296 -7.00 -3.27 21.71
N ALA A 297 -7.25 -2.09 21.11
CA ALA A 297 -6.83 -1.78 19.75
C ALA A 297 -5.68 -0.76 19.80
N PHE A 298 -4.70 -0.95 18.91
CA PHE A 298 -3.55 -0.09 18.71
C PHE A 298 -3.66 0.52 17.32
N VAL A 299 -3.64 1.85 17.26
CA VAL A 299 -3.84 2.61 16.01
C VAL A 299 -2.68 3.57 15.83
N THR A 300 -2.05 3.56 14.66
CA THR A 300 -1.01 4.54 14.34
C THR A 300 -1.58 5.67 13.50
N LEU A 301 -1.45 6.90 13.97
CA LEU A 301 -1.87 8.12 13.29
C LEU A 301 -0.66 8.85 12.72
N ARG A 302 -0.66 9.17 11.42
CA ARG A 302 0.49 9.76 10.74
C ARG A 302 0.17 11.04 10.00
N SER A 303 1.04 12.04 10.17
CA SER A 303 1.02 13.30 9.42
C SER A 303 1.71 13.18 8.05
N GLY A 304 1.43 14.11 7.14
CA GLY A 304 2.24 14.30 5.92
C GLY A 304 1.70 13.66 4.64
N ASN A 305 0.46 13.13 4.65
CA ASN A 305 -0.26 12.63 3.47
C ASN A 305 -1.44 13.55 3.10
N PHE A 306 -2.38 13.05 2.28
CA PHE A 306 -3.69 13.66 2.08
C PHE A 306 -4.46 13.84 3.40
N CYS A 307 -4.11 13.08 4.43
CA CYS A 307 -4.56 13.18 5.82
C CYS A 307 -3.81 14.32 6.53
N GLN A 308 -4.12 15.57 6.22
CA GLN A 308 -3.29 16.76 6.52
C GLN A 308 -3.47 17.37 7.92
N GLN A 309 -3.63 16.60 8.98
CA GLN A 309 -3.74 17.21 10.34
C GLN A 309 -2.65 16.73 11.31
N GLY A 310 -1.40 16.90 10.93
CA GLY A 310 -0.25 17.23 11.76
C GLY A 310 0.10 16.45 13.02
N VAL A 311 -0.35 15.22 13.24
CA VAL A 311 0.04 14.43 14.41
C VAL A 311 0.66 13.10 14.02
N ASN A 312 1.68 12.67 14.79
CA ASN A 312 2.28 11.35 14.74
C ASN A 312 2.09 10.70 16.10
N LEU A 313 1.15 9.76 16.19
CA LEU A 313 0.76 9.14 17.44
C LEU A 313 0.58 7.63 17.29
N LEU A 314 0.79 6.91 18.37
CA LEU A 314 0.23 5.59 18.63
C LEU A 314 -0.90 5.77 19.65
N GLU A 315 -2.13 5.49 19.27
CA GLU A 315 -3.29 5.49 20.15
C GLU A 315 -3.60 4.09 20.65
N VAL A 316 -3.96 3.98 21.93
CA VAL A 316 -4.41 2.75 22.55
C VAL A 316 -5.85 2.92 23.00
N LEU A 317 -6.71 2.06 22.49
CA LEU A 317 -8.14 2.06 22.76
C LEU A 317 -8.51 0.85 23.61
N ASP A 318 -9.32 1.05 24.66
CA ASP A 318 -10.05 -0.01 25.33
C ASP A 318 -11.22 -0.46 24.42
N ILE A 319 -11.23 -1.70 24.04
CA ILE A 319 -12.25 -2.35 23.20
C ILE A 319 -12.93 -3.53 23.90
N THR A 320 -12.81 -3.63 25.22
CA THR A 320 -13.53 -4.65 26.02
C THR A 320 -15.04 -4.59 25.81
N ASP A 321 -15.57 -3.39 25.53
CA ASP A 321 -16.89 -3.18 24.91
C ASP A 321 -16.69 -2.59 23.50
N PRO A 322 -16.69 -3.40 22.44
CA PRO A 322 -16.45 -2.91 21.08
C PRO A 322 -17.58 -2.01 20.54
N SER A 323 -18.71 -1.92 21.22
CA SER A 323 -19.79 -0.96 20.91
C SER A 323 -19.48 0.46 21.44
N LEU A 324 -18.51 0.58 22.35
CA LEU A 324 -18.13 1.83 22.99
C LEU A 324 -16.61 1.92 23.22
N PRO A 325 -15.80 1.90 22.15
CA PRO A 325 -14.34 1.99 22.25
C PRO A 325 -13.92 3.31 22.92
N LYS A 326 -12.90 3.24 23.80
CA LYS A 326 -12.44 4.39 24.58
C LYS A 326 -10.95 4.60 24.43
N LEU A 327 -10.55 5.82 24.07
CA LEU A 327 -9.13 6.18 24.09
C LEU A 327 -8.60 6.11 25.53
N LEU A 328 -7.60 5.27 25.75
CA LEU A 328 -6.89 5.19 27.02
C LEU A 328 -5.70 6.12 27.06
N LYS A 329 -4.88 6.10 26.04
CA LYS A 329 -3.65 6.91 25.98
C LYS A 329 -3.18 7.08 24.54
N SER A 330 -2.56 8.22 24.26
CA SER A 330 -1.84 8.51 23.03
C SER A 330 -0.36 8.67 23.34
N TYR A 331 0.50 8.10 22.49
CA TYR A 331 1.95 8.15 22.60
C TYR A 331 2.53 8.89 21.41
N PRO A 332 3.36 9.93 21.60
CA PRO A 332 4.08 10.58 20.51
C PRO A 332 5.01 9.59 19.79
N MET A 333 4.96 9.65 18.48
CA MET A 333 5.79 8.87 17.56
C MET A 333 6.55 9.81 16.61
N ASP A 334 7.57 9.29 15.90
CA ASP A 334 8.35 10.11 14.95
C ASP A 334 7.63 10.18 13.58
N ASN A 335 7.31 9.03 12.99
CA ASN A 335 6.60 8.91 11.73
C ASN A 335 5.96 7.50 11.62
N PRO A 336 4.94 7.20 12.43
CA PRO A 336 4.40 5.86 12.53
C PRO A 336 3.67 5.45 11.26
N HIS A 337 3.91 4.20 10.87
CA HIS A 337 3.32 3.53 9.72
C HIS A 337 2.63 2.25 10.19
N GLY A 338 2.78 1.14 9.46
CA GLY A 338 2.25 -0.16 9.85
C GLY A 338 2.80 -0.66 11.19
N LEU A 339 2.01 -1.49 11.85
CA LEU A 339 2.33 -2.07 13.14
C LEU A 339 1.91 -3.54 13.17
N GLY A 340 2.45 -4.30 14.12
CA GLY A 340 2.11 -5.71 14.29
C GLY A 340 2.21 -6.14 15.74
N LEU A 341 1.29 -6.98 16.15
CA LEU A 341 1.21 -7.49 17.51
C LEU A 341 1.56 -8.99 17.54
N ALA A 342 2.49 -9.36 18.41
CA ALA A 342 2.86 -10.74 18.68
C ALA A 342 2.80 -11.01 20.18
N GLY A 343 1.67 -11.52 20.68
CA GLY A 343 1.41 -11.67 22.11
C GLY A 343 1.44 -10.30 22.81
N GLU A 344 2.37 -10.12 23.76
CA GLU A 344 2.57 -8.87 24.51
C GLU A 344 3.56 -7.91 23.85
N TYR A 345 3.99 -8.17 22.60
CA TYR A 345 4.98 -7.36 21.92
C TYR A 345 4.37 -6.66 20.72
N LEU A 346 4.43 -5.34 20.75
CA LEU A 346 4.01 -4.47 19.66
C LEU A 346 5.25 -3.99 18.91
N TYR A 347 5.22 -4.13 17.59
CA TYR A 347 6.22 -3.62 16.67
C TYR A 347 5.60 -2.49 15.86
N VAL A 348 6.30 -1.35 15.74
CA VAL A 348 5.81 -0.16 15.02
C VAL A 348 6.86 0.29 14.02
N CYS A 349 6.48 0.37 12.76
CA CYS A 349 7.29 0.96 11.72
C CYS A 349 7.23 2.49 11.80
N GLU A 350 8.39 3.14 11.73
CA GLU A 350 8.54 4.60 11.87
C GLU A 350 9.11 5.26 10.61
N GLY A 351 8.85 4.68 9.43
CA GLY A 351 9.40 5.18 8.17
C GLY A 351 10.92 5.27 8.20
N GLU A 352 11.47 6.44 7.91
CA GLU A 352 12.91 6.71 7.91
C GLU A 352 13.56 6.64 9.32
N TYR A 353 12.75 6.70 10.37
CA TYR A 353 13.22 6.55 11.75
C TYR A 353 13.38 5.08 12.17
N GLY A 354 12.96 4.12 11.33
CA GLY A 354 13.23 2.71 11.51
C GLY A 354 12.08 1.89 12.10
N LEU A 355 12.41 0.97 13.00
CA LEU A 355 11.49 0.04 13.63
C LEU A 355 11.63 0.09 15.14
N LYS A 356 10.54 0.26 15.87
CA LYS A 356 10.48 0.18 17.33
C LYS A 356 9.73 -1.07 17.78
N SER A 357 10.17 -1.66 18.90
CA SER A 357 9.43 -2.71 19.60
C SER A 357 9.14 -2.29 21.03
N PHE A 358 7.98 -2.69 21.53
CA PHE A 358 7.47 -2.36 22.86
C PHE A 358 6.88 -3.59 23.53
N ASN A 359 7.02 -3.67 24.86
CA ASN A 359 6.16 -4.56 25.65
C ASN A 359 4.87 -3.80 26.02
N VAL A 360 3.73 -4.36 25.65
CA VAL A 360 2.40 -3.76 25.85
C VAL A 360 1.57 -4.45 26.93
N SER A 361 2.17 -5.22 27.79
CA SER A 361 1.50 -5.83 28.97
C SER A 361 0.91 -4.77 29.92
N ASP A 362 1.53 -3.58 30.01
CA ASP A 362 0.97 -2.38 30.65
C ASP A 362 0.80 -1.28 29.57
N VAL A 363 -0.38 -1.24 28.97
CA VAL A 363 -0.70 -0.32 27.88
C VAL A 363 -0.65 1.16 28.26
N LEU A 364 -0.60 1.47 29.57
CA LEU A 364 -0.48 2.85 30.06
C LEU A 364 0.98 3.31 30.17
N LYS A 365 1.96 2.41 29.90
CA LYS A 365 3.40 2.67 30.02
C LYS A 365 4.21 2.23 28.79
N ILE A 366 3.63 2.21 27.62
CA ILE A 366 4.31 1.77 26.38
C ILE A 366 5.61 2.55 26.14
N ASP A 367 5.59 3.87 26.36
CA ASP A 367 6.74 4.77 26.27
C ASP A 367 7.91 4.39 27.21
N GLN A 368 7.62 3.77 28.35
CA GLN A 368 8.62 3.32 29.32
C GLN A 368 9.08 1.88 29.06
N ASN A 369 8.32 1.14 28.25
CA ASN A 369 8.54 -0.27 27.97
C ASN A 369 9.04 -0.50 26.53
N GLN A 370 9.71 0.49 25.93
CA GLN A 370 10.39 0.29 24.65
C GLN A 370 11.53 -0.72 24.83
N LEU A 371 11.55 -1.75 23.99
CA LEU A 371 12.51 -2.84 24.04
C LEU A 371 13.70 -2.62 23.11
N GLU A 372 13.42 -2.24 21.86
CA GLU A 372 14.44 -1.98 20.84
C GLU A 372 14.02 -0.85 19.91
N HIS A 373 14.99 -0.20 19.30
CA HIS A 373 14.81 0.76 18.22
C HIS A 373 15.89 0.52 17.16
N LEU A 374 15.53 -0.18 16.09
CA LEU A 374 16.37 -0.39 14.93
C LEU A 374 16.34 0.84 14.04
N GLN A 375 17.44 1.60 14.04
CA GLN A 375 17.64 2.77 13.17
C GLN A 375 18.36 2.40 11.88
N GLY A 376 18.36 3.31 10.90
CA GLY A 376 19.08 3.15 9.64
C GLY A 376 18.38 2.25 8.61
N LEU A 377 17.12 1.91 8.85
CA LEU A 377 16.24 1.27 7.89
C LEU A 377 15.00 2.15 7.66
N ASN A 378 14.43 2.07 6.46
CA ASN A 378 13.11 2.64 6.19
C ASN A 378 12.08 1.53 6.39
N ALA A 379 11.27 1.60 7.45
CA ALA A 379 10.25 0.63 7.76
C ALA A 379 8.85 1.22 7.56
N PHE A 380 8.07 0.61 6.67
CA PHE A 380 6.72 1.09 6.37
C PHE A 380 5.65 0.14 6.86
N ASP A 381 5.96 -1.15 6.91
CA ASP A 381 5.08 -2.16 7.47
C ASP A 381 5.83 -3.39 7.92
N LEU A 382 5.12 -4.25 8.65
CA LEU A 382 5.69 -5.47 9.18
C LEU A 382 4.63 -6.56 9.40
N ILE A 383 5.09 -7.79 9.34
CA ILE A 383 4.27 -8.96 9.67
C ILE A 383 5.02 -9.81 10.68
N PRO A 384 4.50 -9.96 11.91
CA PRO A 384 5.03 -10.93 12.88
C PRO A 384 4.63 -12.36 12.45
N GLY A 385 5.41 -12.94 11.53
CA GLY A 385 5.14 -14.28 11.02
C GLY A 385 5.64 -15.40 11.96
N PRO A 386 5.21 -16.64 11.75
CA PRO A 386 5.53 -17.76 12.63
C PRO A 386 7.03 -18.10 12.66
N LYS A 387 7.80 -17.74 11.63
CA LYS A 387 9.24 -18.03 11.51
C LYS A 387 10.14 -16.81 11.59
N SER A 388 9.63 -15.65 11.26
CA SER A 388 10.38 -14.39 11.23
C SER A 388 9.46 -13.20 11.30
N LEU A 389 9.96 -12.08 11.82
CA LEU A 389 9.36 -10.78 11.66
C LEU A 389 9.76 -10.26 10.27
N ILE A 390 8.79 -10.05 9.40
CA ILE A 390 9.00 -9.49 8.06
C ILE A 390 8.78 -8.00 8.13
N VAL A 391 9.78 -7.21 7.73
CA VAL A 391 9.73 -5.75 7.72
C VAL A 391 9.86 -5.25 6.29
N ILE A 392 8.89 -4.47 5.87
CA ILE A 392 8.77 -3.94 4.51
C ILE A 392 9.39 -2.55 4.47
N GLY A 393 10.53 -2.47 3.79
CA GLY A 393 11.22 -1.22 3.57
C GLY A 393 10.93 -0.58 2.21
N ASN A 394 11.66 0.47 1.87
CA ASN A 394 11.48 1.16 0.58
C ASN A 394 12.09 0.37 -0.59
N LYS A 395 13.30 -0.17 -0.38
CA LYS A 395 14.06 -0.90 -1.40
C LYS A 395 14.37 -2.35 -1.02
N VAL A 396 13.93 -2.78 0.15
CA VAL A 396 14.18 -4.11 0.67
C VAL A 396 13.03 -4.58 1.54
N ILE A 397 12.79 -5.88 1.53
CA ILE A 397 12.02 -6.58 2.54
C ILE A 397 13.04 -7.31 3.40
N THR A 398 13.04 -7.06 4.69
CA THR A 398 14.02 -7.63 5.63
C THR A 398 13.32 -8.59 6.56
N GLN A 399 13.92 -9.75 6.78
CA GLN A 399 13.45 -10.73 7.76
C GLN A 399 14.32 -10.72 8.99
N TYR A 400 13.69 -10.76 10.17
CA TYR A 400 14.37 -10.80 11.46
C TYR A 400 13.94 -12.03 12.28
N ASP A 401 14.90 -12.65 12.94
CA ASP A 401 14.64 -13.47 14.12
C ASP A 401 14.22 -12.53 15.25
N TYR A 402 13.02 -12.71 15.78
CA TYR A 402 12.42 -11.91 16.85
C TYR A 402 12.04 -12.76 18.07
N SER A 403 12.62 -13.96 18.17
CA SER A 403 12.48 -14.84 19.34
C SER A 403 12.92 -14.15 20.64
N ILE A 404 13.76 -13.13 20.52
CA ILE A 404 14.17 -12.26 21.64
C ILE A 404 13.72 -10.83 21.28
N PRO A 405 12.59 -10.34 21.80
CA PRO A 405 11.94 -9.10 21.35
C PRO A 405 12.74 -7.80 21.55
N ASN A 406 13.75 -7.82 22.43
CA ASN A 406 14.68 -6.70 22.65
C ASN A 406 16.03 -6.89 21.94
N LYS A 407 16.12 -7.84 20.99
CA LYS A 407 17.34 -8.13 20.23
C LYS A 407 16.97 -8.75 18.88
N LEU A 408 16.39 -7.98 18.02
CA LEU A 408 16.04 -8.41 16.67
C LEU A 408 17.32 -8.71 15.87
N LYS A 409 17.39 -9.91 15.29
CA LYS A 409 18.53 -10.34 14.51
C LYS A 409 18.16 -10.51 13.05
N GLN A 410 18.77 -9.73 12.17
CA GLN A 410 18.55 -9.86 10.74
C GLN A 410 18.92 -11.25 10.23
N LEU A 411 18.02 -11.87 9.49
CA LEU A 411 18.19 -13.18 8.84
C LEU A 411 18.53 -13.02 7.35
N SER A 412 17.75 -12.21 6.64
CA SER A 412 17.90 -12.01 5.19
C SER A 412 17.30 -10.69 4.73
N THR A 413 17.56 -10.37 3.47
CA THR A 413 16.88 -9.30 2.71
C THR A 413 16.46 -9.79 1.34
N ILE A 414 15.30 -9.34 0.88
CA ILE A 414 14.83 -9.47 -0.51
C ILE A 414 14.87 -8.07 -1.11
N THR A 415 15.59 -7.89 -2.21
CA THR A 415 15.77 -6.58 -2.86
C THR A 415 14.53 -6.21 -3.68
N ILE A 416 14.20 -4.93 -3.71
CA ILE A 416 13.21 -4.29 -4.59
C ILE A 416 14.01 -3.31 -5.46
N GLU A 417 13.99 -3.51 -6.79
CA GLU A 417 14.79 -2.73 -7.76
C GLU A 417 14.23 -1.33 -8.09
#